data_eaf07348979dd7d17ad6b42b231a3568
#
_entry.id   eaf07348979dd7d17ad6b42b231a3568
#
_cell.length_a   1.000
_cell.length_b   1.000
_cell.length_c   1.000
_cell.angle_alpha   90.00
_cell.angle_beta   90.00
_cell.angle_gamma   90.00
#
_symmetry.space_group_name_H-M   'P 1'
#
loop_
_entity.id
_entity.type
_entity.pdbx_description
1 polymer ?
#
loop_
_entity_poly.entity_id
_entity_poly.type
_entity_poly.pdbx_seq_one_letter_code
_entity_poly.pdbx_strand_id
1 'polypeptide(L)'
;MNGQQITNENTGIARTTRLISLKARDPVRSLSSANFVTTEEHTEYLLLIDSRALDRECLSRSLREYQPALNIISANSLEDWQNQLIQHDPAVILLMIGGKKITDADVGQAIAKLTEKFKSSPVVVGAESDELSQILKALEYGARGYIPTTVSIGVAAEAIGLAQAGGIFIPASSILAARHVISAVSSGMSCTDELFTPREAVVAEALLRGKANKIIAYEMKLCESTVKVHIRNIMKKLNATNRTEVAYKIRDFMH
;
A
#
# COMPACT_ATOMS: atom_id res chain seq x y z
N MET A 1 46.88 35.10 45.53
CA MET A 1 45.81 35.93 44.98
C MET A 1 45.44 35.37 43.60
N ASN A 2 44.25 34.82 43.52
CA ASN A 2 43.38 34.57 42.32
C ASN A 2 44.06 34.08 41.03
N GLY A 3 43.96 32.94 40.56
CA GLY A 3 43.05 31.84 40.43
C GLY A 3 41.89 32.05 39.45
N GLN A 4 41.99 31.76 38.19
CA GLN A 4 40.81 31.50 37.36
C GLN A 4 41.00 30.21 36.57
N GLN A 5 40.11 29.27 36.91
CA GLN A 5 39.87 28.02 36.18
C GLN A 5 39.14 28.31 34.87
N ILE A 6 39.56 27.66 33.82
CA ILE A 6 38.76 27.51 32.59
C ILE A 6 38.40 26.01 32.49
N THR A 7 37.13 25.74 32.73
CA THR A 7 36.51 24.43 32.54
C THR A 7 36.25 24.21 31.06
N ASN A 8 36.79 23.15 30.51
CA ASN A 8 36.43 22.64 29.19
C ASN A 8 35.57 21.39 29.40
N GLU A 9 34.28 21.52 29.20
CA GLU A 9 33.33 20.42 29.13
C GLU A 9 33.43 19.76 27.77
N ASN A 10 33.90 18.52 27.74
CA ASN A 10 33.82 17.67 26.55
C ASN A 10 33.01 16.43 26.91
N THR A 11 31.74 16.43 26.51
CA THR A 11 30.77 15.36 26.71
C THR A 11 31.12 14.15 25.86
N GLY A 12 31.82 13.18 26.45
CA GLY A 12 32.10 11.88 25.88
C GLY A 12 30.96 10.91 26.18
N ILE A 13 30.49 10.27 25.15
CA ILE A 13 29.49 9.21 25.17
C ILE A 13 30.04 8.00 25.91
N ALA A 14 29.44 7.68 27.06
CA ALA A 14 29.79 6.52 27.87
C ALA A 14 29.28 5.22 27.22
N ARG A 15 30.20 4.40 26.72
CA ARG A 15 29.96 2.99 26.43
C ARG A 15 30.04 2.20 27.74
N THR A 16 28.92 1.67 28.18
CA THR A 16 28.84 0.80 29.37
C THR A 16 29.35 -0.58 29.03
N THR A 17 30.66 -0.84 29.30
CA THR A 17 31.22 -2.17 29.27
C THR A 17 30.99 -2.82 30.63
N ARG A 18 30.13 -3.83 30.71
CA ARG A 18 29.97 -4.67 31.91
C ARG A 18 31.17 -5.61 32.01
N LEU A 19 32.09 -5.30 32.92
CA LEU A 19 33.15 -6.22 33.36
C LEU A 19 32.54 -7.26 34.32
N ILE A 20 32.53 -8.52 33.91
CA ILE A 20 32.27 -9.66 34.80
C ILE A 20 33.60 -10.05 35.43
N SER A 21 33.71 -9.88 36.76
CA SER A 21 34.83 -10.27 37.57
C SER A 21 34.91 -11.80 37.65
N LEU A 22 35.93 -12.39 37.05
CA LEU A 22 36.33 -13.80 37.27
C LEU A 22 37.49 -13.87 38.25
N LYS A 23 37.26 -14.54 39.37
CA LYS A 23 38.25 -14.90 40.39
C LYS A 23 39.28 -15.85 39.78
N ALA A 24 40.55 -15.50 39.97
CA ALA A 24 41.71 -16.33 39.60
C ALA A 24 41.83 -17.61 40.47
N ARG A 25 42.10 -18.75 39.81
CA ARG A 25 42.86 -19.86 40.35
C ARG A 25 43.50 -20.65 39.20
N ASP A 26 44.79 -20.41 39.02
CA ASP A 26 45.93 -21.31 38.70
C ASP A 26 45.93 -22.26 37.47
N PRO A 27 47.14 -22.83 37.07
CA PRO A 27 47.79 -22.34 35.86
C PRO A 27 47.94 -23.43 34.76
N VAL A 28 48.32 -22.96 33.57
CA VAL A 28 48.95 -23.73 32.47
C VAL A 28 48.16 -24.89 31.86
N ARG A 29 47.42 -24.58 30.81
CA ARG A 29 47.22 -25.51 29.69
C ARG A 29 47.12 -24.71 28.37
N SER A 30 47.96 -25.16 27.44
CA SER A 30 48.15 -24.78 26.05
C SER A 30 47.00 -24.00 25.39
N LEU A 31 47.34 -22.84 24.84
CA LEU A 31 46.57 -22.08 23.87
C LEU A 31 46.40 -22.91 22.59
N SER A 32 45.29 -23.64 22.47
CA SER A 32 44.76 -24.06 21.19
C SER A 32 43.72 -23.04 20.78
N SER A 33 43.96 -22.41 19.64
CA SER A 33 43.10 -21.56 18.83
C SER A 33 41.65 -21.43 19.32
N ALA A 34 41.38 -20.37 20.09
CA ALA A 34 40.02 -19.90 20.28
C ALA A 34 39.54 -19.40 18.92
N ASN A 35 38.68 -20.19 18.27
CA ASN A 35 37.86 -19.70 17.17
C ASN A 35 36.98 -18.56 17.71
N PHE A 36 37.40 -17.33 17.47
CA PHE A 36 36.50 -16.19 17.52
C PHE A 36 35.48 -16.42 16.40
N VAL A 37 34.36 -17.01 16.76
CA VAL A 37 33.15 -16.89 15.94
C VAL A 37 32.73 -15.43 16.10
N THR A 38 33.22 -14.59 15.20
CA THR A 38 32.57 -13.30 14.94
C THR A 38 31.19 -13.65 14.40
N THR A 39 30.17 -13.65 15.28
CA THR A 39 28.78 -13.47 14.85
C THR A 39 28.78 -12.11 14.17
N GLU A 40 28.88 -12.10 12.84
CA GLU A 40 28.47 -10.93 12.05
C GLU A 40 27.01 -10.70 12.43
N GLU A 41 26.75 -9.64 13.18
CA GLU A 41 25.40 -9.16 13.42
C GLU A 41 24.84 -8.78 12.04
N HIS A 42 24.14 -9.72 11.40
CA HIS A 42 23.38 -9.46 10.19
C HIS A 42 22.31 -8.42 10.55
N THR A 43 22.61 -7.17 10.29
CA THR A 43 21.67 -6.08 10.55
C THR A 43 20.53 -6.22 9.53
N GLU A 44 19.36 -6.63 10.02
CA GLU A 44 18.15 -6.68 9.20
C GLU A 44 17.88 -5.30 8.57
N TYR A 45 17.47 -5.27 7.31
CA TYR A 45 17.16 -4.03 6.60
C TYR A 45 15.96 -4.16 5.70
N LEU A 46 15.29 -3.02 5.50
CA LEU A 46 14.27 -2.82 4.47
C LEU A 46 14.97 -2.44 3.15
N LEU A 47 14.71 -3.19 2.09
CA LEU A 47 15.08 -2.78 0.74
C LEU A 47 13.94 -1.97 0.11
N LEU A 48 14.18 -0.67 -0.09
CA LEU A 48 13.25 0.23 -0.78
C LEU A 48 13.66 0.36 -2.25
N ILE A 49 12.81 -0.10 -3.15
CA ILE A 49 13.01 0.03 -4.60
C ILE A 49 12.01 1.04 -5.17
N ASP A 50 12.51 2.14 -5.73
CA ASP A 50 11.71 3.14 -6.47
C ASP A 50 12.59 3.79 -7.55
N SER A 51 12.14 3.79 -8.79
CA SER A 51 12.86 4.44 -9.89
C SER A 51 12.85 5.97 -9.81
N ARG A 52 11.93 6.55 -9.02
CA ARG A 52 11.78 7.99 -8.82
C ARG A 52 12.66 8.44 -7.67
N ALA A 53 13.78 9.09 -7.98
CA ALA A 53 14.80 9.45 -6.99
C ALA A 53 14.25 10.30 -5.84
N LEU A 54 13.46 11.34 -6.14
CA LEU A 54 12.92 12.23 -5.13
C LEU A 54 11.96 11.51 -4.17
N ASP A 55 11.04 10.70 -4.71
CA ASP A 55 10.08 9.93 -3.91
C ASP A 55 10.80 8.92 -3.04
N ARG A 56 11.81 8.23 -3.58
CA ARG A 56 12.65 7.27 -2.85
C ARG A 56 13.39 7.91 -1.68
N GLU A 57 13.99 9.08 -1.89
CA GLU A 57 14.71 9.80 -0.84
C GLU A 57 13.75 10.33 0.24
N CYS A 58 12.63 10.95 -0.16
CA CYS A 58 11.62 11.44 0.77
C CYS A 58 11.02 10.31 1.61
N LEU A 59 10.63 9.20 0.98
CA LEU A 59 10.05 8.06 1.68
C LEU A 59 11.05 7.40 2.63
N SER A 60 12.28 7.18 2.17
CA SER A 60 13.36 6.65 2.99
C SER A 60 13.63 7.50 4.23
N ARG A 61 13.67 8.81 4.06
CA ARG A 61 13.86 9.75 5.17
C ARG A 61 12.68 9.73 6.14
N SER A 62 11.45 9.80 5.64
CA SER A 62 10.25 9.81 6.46
C SER A 62 10.08 8.51 7.27
N LEU A 63 10.40 7.36 6.68
CA LEU A 63 10.39 6.07 7.38
C LEU A 63 11.44 6.03 8.50
N ARG A 64 12.67 6.52 8.27
CA ARG A 64 13.71 6.60 9.31
C ARG A 64 13.35 7.57 10.42
N GLU A 65 12.71 8.68 10.13
CA GLU A 65 12.24 9.63 11.14
C GLU A 65 11.13 9.03 12.01
N TYR A 66 10.22 8.23 11.41
CA TYR A 66 9.15 7.55 12.14
C TYR A 66 9.67 6.36 12.96
N GLN A 67 10.58 5.56 12.39
CA GLN A 67 11.15 4.37 13.02
C GLN A 67 12.69 4.39 12.93
N PRO A 68 13.38 5.06 13.85
CA PRO A 68 14.83 5.26 13.78
C PRO A 68 15.66 3.96 13.82
N ALA A 69 15.09 2.88 14.37
CA ALA A 69 15.74 1.56 14.41
C ALA A 69 15.69 0.82 13.07
N LEU A 70 14.86 1.28 12.10
CA LEU A 70 14.73 0.65 10.80
C LEU A 70 15.93 0.99 9.92
N ASN A 71 16.74 -0.01 9.62
CA ASN A 71 17.81 0.13 8.64
C ASN A 71 17.19 0.07 7.23
N ILE A 72 17.46 1.08 6.39
CA ILE A 72 16.87 1.17 5.05
C ILE A 72 17.98 1.28 4.01
N ILE A 73 17.99 0.37 3.08
CA ILE A 73 18.80 0.42 1.87
C ILE A 73 17.87 0.75 0.72
N SER A 74 18.19 1.78 -0.05
CA SER A 74 17.37 2.22 -1.18
C SER A 74 18.09 2.04 -2.50
N ALA A 75 17.36 1.58 -3.52
CA ALA A 75 17.85 1.33 -4.86
C ALA A 75 16.88 1.84 -5.91
N ASN A 76 17.39 2.18 -7.07
CA ASN A 76 16.60 2.57 -8.24
C ASN A 76 15.88 1.35 -8.86
N SER A 77 16.54 0.19 -8.86
CA SER A 77 16.03 -1.07 -9.40
C SER A 77 16.64 -2.26 -8.64
N LEU A 78 16.16 -3.46 -8.94
CA LEU A 78 16.75 -4.68 -8.41
C LEU A 78 18.22 -4.85 -8.87
N GLU A 79 18.49 -4.52 -10.12
CA GLU A 79 19.84 -4.59 -10.71
C GLU A 79 20.79 -3.60 -10.02
N ASP A 80 20.33 -2.39 -9.73
CA ASP A 80 21.08 -1.38 -9.00
C ASP A 80 21.44 -1.87 -7.59
N TRP A 81 20.50 -2.49 -6.86
CA TRP A 81 20.77 -3.09 -5.57
C TRP A 81 21.78 -4.25 -5.67
N GLN A 82 21.68 -5.11 -6.70
CA GLN A 82 22.60 -6.23 -6.89
C GLN A 82 24.06 -5.79 -7.12
N ASN A 83 24.26 -4.61 -7.67
CA ASN A 83 25.59 -4.03 -7.87
C ASN A 83 26.17 -3.45 -6.58
N GLN A 84 25.37 -3.33 -5.51
CA GLN A 84 25.86 -2.96 -4.19
C GLN A 84 26.48 -4.19 -3.53
N LEU A 85 27.61 -4.02 -2.84
CA LEU A 85 28.36 -5.10 -2.19
C LEU A 85 27.65 -5.57 -0.89
N ILE A 86 26.37 -5.91 -0.98
CA ILE A 86 25.55 -6.37 0.14
C ILE A 86 25.54 -7.91 0.13
N GLN A 87 25.94 -8.51 1.23
CA GLN A 87 26.19 -9.96 1.31
C GLN A 87 24.98 -10.77 1.81
N HIS A 88 23.90 -10.12 2.26
CA HIS A 88 22.74 -10.79 2.84
C HIS A 88 21.43 -10.26 2.28
N ASP A 89 20.40 -11.10 2.31
CA ASP A 89 19.07 -10.77 1.81
C ASP A 89 18.39 -9.72 2.72
N PRO A 90 17.51 -8.87 2.16
CA PRO A 90 16.71 -7.94 2.96
C PRO A 90 15.72 -8.69 3.86
N ALA A 91 15.39 -8.12 5.02
CA ALA A 91 14.33 -8.65 5.88
C ALA A 91 12.94 -8.44 5.28
N VAL A 92 12.75 -7.37 4.52
CA VAL A 92 11.52 -7.02 3.80
C VAL A 92 11.85 -6.14 2.59
N ILE A 93 11.06 -6.24 1.54
CA ILE A 93 11.22 -5.47 0.31
C ILE A 93 9.99 -4.58 0.12
N LEU A 94 10.19 -3.27 -0.04
CA LEU A 94 9.15 -2.32 -0.45
C LEU A 94 9.40 -1.90 -1.90
N LEU A 95 8.53 -2.35 -2.80
CA LEU A 95 8.56 -2.01 -4.22
C LEU A 95 7.55 -0.90 -4.51
N MET A 96 8.03 0.29 -4.83
CA MET A 96 7.18 1.42 -5.24
C MET A 96 6.97 1.38 -6.75
N ILE A 97 5.72 1.34 -7.19
CA ILE A 97 5.37 1.31 -8.62
C ILE A 97 4.78 2.63 -9.13
N GLY A 98 4.50 3.58 -8.22
CA GLY A 98 3.87 4.87 -8.56
C GLY A 98 2.47 4.69 -9.15
N GLY A 99 2.20 5.41 -10.24
CA GLY A 99 0.93 5.35 -10.97
C GLY A 99 0.83 4.20 -11.99
N LYS A 100 1.82 3.30 -12.07
CA LYS A 100 1.74 2.10 -12.92
C LYS A 100 0.70 1.12 -12.39
N LYS A 101 0.16 0.27 -13.29
CA LYS A 101 -0.77 -0.79 -12.91
C LYS A 101 -0.04 -2.11 -12.68
N ILE A 102 -0.55 -2.91 -11.77
CA ILE A 102 -0.02 -4.28 -11.53
C ILE A 102 -0.19 -5.16 -12.79
N THR A 103 -1.20 -4.86 -13.60
CA THR A 103 -1.46 -5.54 -14.87
C THR A 103 -0.44 -5.22 -15.96
N ASP A 104 0.37 -4.18 -15.79
CA ASP A 104 1.46 -3.89 -16.70
C ASP A 104 2.50 -5.00 -16.60
N ALA A 105 2.93 -5.55 -17.73
CA ALA A 105 3.74 -6.77 -17.77
C ALA A 105 5.08 -6.61 -17.03
N ASP A 106 5.70 -5.44 -17.07
CA ASP A 106 6.94 -5.11 -16.38
C ASP A 106 6.76 -5.11 -14.85
N VAL A 107 5.62 -4.62 -14.34
CA VAL A 107 5.32 -4.55 -12.90
C VAL A 107 5.05 -5.94 -12.35
N GLY A 108 4.15 -6.71 -12.97
CA GLY A 108 3.84 -8.06 -12.54
C GLY A 108 5.07 -8.97 -12.53
N GLN A 109 5.89 -8.88 -13.58
CA GLN A 109 7.15 -9.64 -13.65
C GLN A 109 8.17 -9.20 -12.60
N ALA A 110 8.24 -7.91 -12.26
CA ALA A 110 9.13 -7.42 -11.21
C ALA A 110 8.74 -7.99 -9.83
N ILE A 111 7.43 -8.00 -9.51
CA ILE A 111 6.94 -8.59 -8.26
C ILE A 111 7.26 -10.09 -8.23
N ALA A 112 6.93 -10.83 -9.28
CA ALA A 112 7.19 -12.27 -9.35
C ALA A 112 8.68 -12.60 -9.23
N LYS A 113 9.57 -11.86 -9.91
CA LYS A 113 11.02 -12.02 -9.80
C LYS A 113 11.53 -11.78 -8.37
N LEU A 114 11.02 -10.74 -7.69
CA LEU A 114 11.42 -10.45 -6.32
C LEU A 114 10.96 -11.56 -5.36
N THR A 115 9.71 -12.01 -5.47
CA THR A 115 9.15 -13.08 -4.61
C THR A 115 9.81 -14.42 -4.84
N GLU A 116 10.19 -14.74 -6.08
CA GLU A 116 10.92 -15.97 -6.42
C GLU A 116 12.36 -15.94 -5.92
N LYS A 117 13.03 -14.81 -6.11
CA LYS A 117 14.44 -14.65 -5.72
C LYS A 117 14.61 -14.60 -4.20
N PHE A 118 13.76 -13.87 -3.49
CA PHE A 118 13.86 -13.63 -2.05
C PHE A 118 12.74 -14.36 -1.30
N LYS A 119 12.82 -15.69 -1.24
CA LYS A 119 11.77 -16.53 -0.62
C LYS A 119 11.52 -16.25 0.86
N SER A 120 12.55 -15.77 1.57
CA SER A 120 12.50 -15.44 2.99
C SER A 120 12.09 -13.99 3.25
N SER A 121 12.12 -13.14 2.24
CA SER A 121 11.85 -11.69 2.37
C SER A 121 10.50 -11.36 1.78
N PRO A 122 9.51 -10.95 2.58
CA PRO A 122 8.21 -10.54 2.06
C PRO A 122 8.33 -9.31 1.16
N VAL A 123 7.58 -9.31 0.06
CA VAL A 123 7.48 -8.18 -0.86
C VAL A 123 6.19 -7.42 -0.56
N VAL A 124 6.32 -6.12 -0.30
CA VAL A 124 5.22 -5.17 -0.12
C VAL A 124 5.23 -4.23 -1.32
N VAL A 125 4.06 -3.99 -1.91
CA VAL A 125 3.92 -3.09 -3.06
C VAL A 125 3.34 -1.76 -2.61
N GLY A 126 4.00 -0.66 -2.96
CA GLY A 126 3.51 0.70 -2.78
C GLY A 126 3.03 1.29 -4.11
N ALA A 127 1.77 1.79 -4.17
CA ALA A 127 1.17 2.27 -5.41
C ALA A 127 0.23 3.46 -5.18
N GLU A 128 -0.05 4.23 -6.22
CA GLU A 128 -1.01 5.34 -6.15
C GLU A 128 -2.46 4.86 -6.21
N SER A 129 -2.73 3.72 -6.86
CA SER A 129 -4.07 3.14 -6.95
C SER A 129 -4.40 2.35 -5.69
N ASP A 130 -5.66 2.43 -5.25
CA ASP A 130 -6.25 1.62 -4.17
C ASP A 130 -7.34 0.66 -4.66
N GLU A 131 -7.41 0.43 -5.98
CA GLU A 131 -8.37 -0.48 -6.59
C GLU A 131 -8.15 -1.92 -6.15
N LEU A 132 -9.21 -2.60 -5.69
CA LEU A 132 -9.14 -3.99 -5.22
C LEU A 132 -8.56 -4.94 -6.27
N SER A 133 -8.89 -4.74 -7.55
CA SER A 133 -8.37 -5.52 -8.67
C SER A 133 -6.83 -5.52 -8.72
N GLN A 134 -6.21 -4.36 -8.51
CA GLN A 134 -4.76 -4.19 -8.46
C GLN A 134 -4.17 -4.88 -7.23
N ILE A 135 -4.82 -4.73 -6.08
CA ILE A 135 -4.39 -5.35 -4.82
C ILE A 135 -4.39 -6.89 -4.94
N LEU A 136 -5.51 -7.47 -5.39
CA LEU A 136 -5.62 -8.92 -5.57
C LEU A 136 -4.57 -9.44 -6.55
N LYS A 137 -4.34 -8.71 -7.64
CA LYS A 137 -3.34 -9.08 -8.62
C LYS A 137 -1.91 -9.05 -8.07
N ALA A 138 -1.57 -8.07 -7.21
CA ALA A 138 -0.29 -8.03 -6.52
C ALA A 138 -0.10 -9.27 -5.62
N LEU A 139 -1.14 -9.66 -4.88
CA LEU A 139 -1.12 -10.86 -4.03
C LEU A 139 -0.99 -12.16 -4.87
N GLU A 140 -1.62 -12.24 -6.04
CA GLU A 140 -1.44 -13.36 -6.97
C GLU A 140 0.01 -13.52 -7.44
N TYR A 141 0.74 -12.41 -7.61
CA TYR A 141 2.19 -12.43 -7.89
C TYR A 141 3.06 -12.69 -6.66
N GLY A 142 2.46 -12.93 -5.49
CA GLY A 142 3.14 -13.32 -4.26
C GLY A 142 3.47 -12.18 -3.31
N ALA A 143 2.99 -10.95 -3.56
CA ALA A 143 3.16 -9.86 -2.61
C ALA A 143 2.49 -10.18 -1.26
N ARG A 144 3.10 -9.74 -0.16
CA ARG A 144 2.59 -9.88 1.22
C ARG A 144 1.97 -8.61 1.76
N GLY A 145 1.90 -7.57 0.96
CA GLY A 145 1.24 -6.33 1.33
C GLY A 145 1.05 -5.40 0.16
N TYR A 146 0.04 -4.54 0.27
CA TYR A 146 -0.23 -3.48 -0.68
C TYR A 146 -0.54 -2.19 0.07
N ILE A 147 0.25 -1.16 -0.18
CA ILE A 147 0.22 0.12 0.52
C ILE A 147 -0.12 1.22 -0.49
N PRO A 148 -1.36 1.77 -0.47
CA PRO A 148 -1.66 2.97 -1.25
C PRO A 148 -0.87 4.17 -0.73
N THR A 149 -0.42 5.05 -1.63
CA THR A 149 0.30 6.28 -1.24
C THR A 149 -0.58 7.29 -0.49
N THR A 150 -1.88 7.03 -0.38
CA THR A 150 -2.83 7.83 0.39
C THR A 150 -2.78 7.58 1.90
N VAL A 151 -2.13 6.50 2.37
CA VAL A 151 -1.98 6.23 3.79
C VAL A 151 -0.88 7.10 4.42
N SER A 152 -0.95 7.29 5.75
CA SER A 152 0.11 8.00 6.47
C SER A 152 1.38 7.17 6.57
N ILE A 153 2.52 7.83 6.80
CA ILE A 153 3.81 7.16 6.97
C ILE A 153 3.81 6.15 8.13
N GLY A 154 3.09 6.44 9.21
CA GLY A 154 2.94 5.52 10.33
C GLY A 154 2.22 4.24 9.93
N VAL A 155 1.12 4.34 9.18
CA VAL A 155 0.41 3.15 8.66
C VAL A 155 1.30 2.36 7.71
N ALA A 156 2.08 3.04 6.85
CA ALA A 156 3.00 2.36 5.95
C ALA A 156 4.10 1.60 6.71
N ALA A 157 4.68 2.19 7.77
CA ALA A 157 5.70 1.55 8.60
C ALA A 157 5.14 0.31 9.32
N GLU A 158 3.94 0.40 9.90
CA GLU A 158 3.28 -0.74 10.57
C GLU A 158 2.91 -1.85 9.57
N ALA A 159 2.48 -1.49 8.36
CA ALA A 159 2.20 -2.44 7.29
C ALA A 159 3.47 -3.22 6.85
N ILE A 160 4.61 -2.54 6.76
CA ILE A 160 5.91 -3.14 6.48
C ILE A 160 6.31 -4.09 7.61
N GLY A 161 6.20 -3.66 8.88
CA GLY A 161 6.48 -4.50 10.05
C GLY A 161 5.57 -5.73 10.13
N LEU A 162 4.28 -5.59 9.80
CA LEU A 162 3.35 -6.71 9.73
C LEU A 162 3.79 -7.74 8.67
N ALA A 163 4.19 -7.28 7.50
CA ALA A 163 4.69 -8.16 6.44
C ALA A 163 5.98 -8.87 6.88
N GLN A 164 6.92 -8.17 7.52
CA GLN A 164 8.15 -8.75 8.08
C GLN A 164 7.85 -9.83 9.13
N ALA A 165 6.80 -9.65 9.96
CA ALA A 165 6.33 -10.64 10.90
C ALA A 165 5.55 -11.82 10.25
N GLY A 166 5.46 -11.87 8.91
CA GLY A 166 4.78 -12.94 8.15
C GLY A 166 3.29 -12.70 7.91
N GLY A 167 2.74 -11.55 8.34
CA GLY A 167 1.36 -11.16 8.06
C GLY A 167 1.14 -10.66 6.64
N ILE A 168 -0.11 -10.34 6.32
CA ILE A 168 -0.50 -9.72 5.04
C ILE A 168 -1.23 -8.42 5.32
N PHE A 169 -0.81 -7.33 4.68
CA PHE A 169 -1.49 -6.04 4.77
C PHE A 169 -2.32 -5.76 3.53
N ILE A 170 -3.61 -5.50 3.73
CA ILE A 170 -4.55 -5.05 2.69
C ILE A 170 -5.35 -3.86 3.26
N PRO A 171 -5.50 -2.74 2.52
CA PRO A 171 -6.31 -1.62 2.97
C PRO A 171 -7.78 -2.03 3.17
N ALA A 172 -8.34 -1.79 4.34
CA ALA A 172 -9.73 -2.13 4.65
C ALA A 172 -10.72 -1.36 3.76
N SER A 173 -10.38 -0.12 3.36
CA SER A 173 -11.17 0.70 2.43
C SER A 173 -11.45 -0.01 1.11
N SER A 174 -10.45 -0.66 0.54
CA SER A 174 -10.55 -1.39 -0.73
C SER A 174 -11.46 -2.62 -0.61
N ILE A 175 -11.40 -3.32 0.52
CA ILE A 175 -12.26 -4.49 0.80
C ILE A 175 -13.71 -4.04 1.00
N LEU A 176 -13.94 -2.94 1.73
CA LEU A 176 -15.28 -2.40 1.96
C LEU A 176 -15.91 -1.89 0.67
N ALA A 177 -15.14 -1.22 -0.19
CA ALA A 177 -15.60 -0.80 -1.52
C ALA A 177 -16.04 -2.00 -2.37
N ALA A 178 -15.24 -3.08 -2.37
CA ALA A 178 -15.57 -4.30 -3.09
C ALA A 178 -16.79 -5.05 -2.51
N ARG A 179 -16.98 -5.01 -1.18
CA ARG A 179 -18.16 -5.62 -0.56
C ARG A 179 -19.46 -5.01 -1.08
N HIS A 180 -19.49 -3.71 -1.33
CA HIS A 180 -20.64 -3.06 -1.96
C HIS A 180 -20.90 -3.59 -3.37
N VAL A 181 -19.84 -3.83 -4.15
CA VAL A 181 -19.94 -4.41 -5.49
C VAL A 181 -20.43 -5.87 -5.42
N ILE A 182 -19.85 -6.68 -4.54
CA ILE A 182 -20.21 -8.10 -4.38
C ILE A 182 -21.61 -8.25 -3.83
N SER A 183 -22.04 -7.43 -2.86
CA SER A 183 -23.41 -7.50 -2.32
C SER A 183 -24.45 -7.05 -3.34
N ALA A 184 -24.14 -6.13 -4.22
CA ALA A 184 -25.00 -5.75 -5.34
C ALA A 184 -25.17 -6.93 -6.33
N VAL A 185 -24.09 -7.62 -6.66
CA VAL A 185 -24.11 -8.80 -7.56
C VAL A 185 -24.84 -9.99 -6.91
N SER A 186 -24.64 -10.25 -5.61
CA SER A 186 -25.24 -11.39 -4.92
C SER A 186 -26.71 -11.21 -4.53
N SER A 187 -27.19 -9.97 -4.46
CA SER A 187 -28.60 -9.67 -4.14
C SER A 187 -29.52 -9.68 -5.37
N GLY A 188 -29.04 -10.04 -6.55
CA GLY A 188 -29.83 -10.03 -7.80
C GLY A 188 -30.29 -8.63 -8.21
N MET A 189 -29.68 -7.59 -7.65
CA MET A 189 -29.96 -6.20 -8.03
C MET A 189 -29.37 -5.98 -9.43
N SER A 190 -30.21 -5.47 -10.32
CA SER A 190 -29.83 -5.20 -11.70
C SER A 190 -28.68 -4.19 -11.78
N CYS A 191 -27.85 -4.26 -12.80
CA CYS A 191 -26.69 -3.39 -13.06
C CYS A 191 -26.99 -1.87 -13.00
N THR A 192 -28.25 -1.50 -12.88
CA THR A 192 -28.71 -0.12 -12.72
C THR A 192 -28.47 0.46 -11.31
N ASP A 193 -28.28 -0.40 -10.29
CA ASP A 193 -28.16 0.06 -8.89
C ASP A 193 -26.74 0.55 -8.52
N GLU A 194 -25.73 0.20 -9.31
CA GLU A 194 -24.36 0.69 -9.14
C GLU A 194 -24.13 2.09 -9.72
N LEU A 195 -24.84 2.40 -10.80
CA LEU A 195 -24.72 3.68 -11.50
C LEU A 195 -25.61 4.76 -10.90
N PHE A 196 -26.72 4.36 -10.28
CA PHE A 196 -27.76 5.28 -9.86
C PHE A 196 -27.98 5.23 -8.35
N THR A 197 -28.27 6.37 -7.74
CA THR A 197 -28.85 6.39 -6.40
C THR A 197 -30.22 5.70 -6.41
N PRO A 198 -30.75 5.21 -5.28
CA PRO A 198 -32.06 4.56 -5.24
C PRO A 198 -33.19 5.38 -5.88
N ARG A 199 -33.14 6.70 -5.77
CA ARG A 199 -34.12 7.60 -6.43
C ARG A 199 -33.88 7.76 -7.93
N GLU A 200 -32.62 7.78 -8.34
CA GLU A 200 -32.26 7.80 -9.77
C GLU A 200 -32.61 6.49 -10.46
N ALA A 201 -32.44 5.35 -9.78
CA ALA A 201 -32.81 4.04 -10.30
C ALA A 201 -34.31 3.95 -10.61
N VAL A 202 -35.15 4.40 -9.70
CA VAL A 202 -36.62 4.46 -9.93
C VAL A 202 -36.98 5.38 -11.11
N VAL A 203 -36.31 6.53 -11.24
CA VAL A 203 -36.51 7.43 -12.38
C VAL A 203 -36.01 6.79 -13.68
N ALA A 204 -34.86 6.11 -13.66
CA ALA A 204 -34.29 5.42 -14.82
C ALA A 204 -35.22 4.30 -15.34
N GLU A 205 -35.80 3.49 -14.45
CA GLU A 205 -36.76 2.45 -14.79
C GLU A 205 -38.04 3.05 -15.38
N ALA A 206 -38.53 4.15 -14.83
CA ALA A 206 -39.67 4.88 -15.38
C ALA A 206 -39.40 5.47 -16.77
N LEU A 207 -38.15 5.92 -17.02
CA LEU A 207 -37.70 6.39 -18.34
C LEU A 207 -37.67 5.26 -19.37
N LEU A 208 -37.21 4.06 -18.99
CA LEU A 208 -37.27 2.85 -19.83
C LEU A 208 -38.68 2.53 -20.27
N ARG A 209 -39.63 2.66 -19.36
CA ARG A 209 -41.08 2.48 -19.64
C ARG A 209 -41.71 3.62 -20.41
N GLY A 210 -40.94 4.63 -20.79
CA GLY A 210 -41.42 5.78 -21.56
C GLY A 210 -42.31 6.78 -20.80
N LYS A 211 -42.39 6.70 -19.46
CA LYS A 211 -43.27 7.55 -18.64
C LYS A 211 -42.91 9.04 -18.72
N ALA A 212 -43.90 9.92 -18.89
CA ALA A 212 -43.70 11.37 -18.87
C ALA A 212 -43.26 11.86 -17.48
N ASN A 213 -42.46 12.94 -17.40
CA ASN A 213 -41.97 13.50 -16.14
C ASN A 213 -43.05 13.78 -15.11
N LYS A 214 -44.23 14.21 -15.57
CA LYS A 214 -45.40 14.48 -14.72
C LYS A 214 -45.93 13.21 -14.06
N ILE A 215 -45.90 12.07 -14.77
CA ILE A 215 -46.31 10.77 -14.23
C ILE A 215 -45.27 10.25 -13.22
N ILE A 216 -43.98 10.36 -13.55
CA ILE A 216 -42.89 10.01 -12.64
C ILE A 216 -42.98 10.84 -11.35
N ALA A 217 -43.19 12.14 -11.46
CA ALA A 217 -43.34 13.05 -10.33
C ALA A 217 -44.50 12.63 -9.43
N TYR A 218 -45.64 12.28 -10.02
CA TYR A 218 -46.82 11.83 -9.28
C TYR A 218 -46.55 10.51 -8.53
N GLU A 219 -46.01 9.51 -9.20
CA GLU A 219 -45.70 8.20 -8.61
C GLU A 219 -44.66 8.29 -7.47
N MET A 220 -43.66 9.14 -7.62
CA MET A 220 -42.62 9.35 -6.63
C MET A 220 -42.96 10.36 -5.53
N LYS A 221 -44.12 11.00 -5.60
CA LYS A 221 -44.54 12.11 -4.73
C LYS A 221 -43.51 13.26 -4.70
N LEU A 222 -43.01 13.63 -5.86
CA LEU A 222 -42.02 14.68 -6.07
C LEU A 222 -42.60 15.79 -6.97
N CYS A 223 -41.94 16.97 -6.98
CA CYS A 223 -42.17 17.98 -7.98
C CYS A 223 -41.56 17.59 -9.34
N GLU A 224 -42.21 17.99 -10.45
CA GLU A 224 -41.66 17.71 -11.80
C GLU A 224 -40.27 18.31 -12.01
N SER A 225 -39.98 19.46 -11.38
CA SER A 225 -38.66 20.08 -11.38
C SER A 225 -37.58 19.15 -10.76
N THR A 226 -37.91 18.44 -9.67
CA THR A 226 -37.01 17.48 -9.01
C THR A 226 -36.75 16.27 -9.91
N VAL A 227 -37.77 15.76 -10.60
CA VAL A 227 -37.61 14.69 -11.59
C VAL A 227 -36.67 15.12 -12.73
N LYS A 228 -36.79 16.36 -13.21
CA LYS A 228 -35.86 16.91 -14.22
C LYS A 228 -34.43 16.96 -13.74
N VAL A 229 -34.18 17.23 -12.45
CA VAL A 229 -32.82 17.19 -11.85
C VAL A 229 -32.30 15.76 -11.86
N HIS A 230 -33.09 14.78 -11.41
CA HIS A 230 -32.68 13.37 -11.45
C HIS A 230 -32.35 12.90 -12.88
N ILE A 231 -33.20 13.26 -13.86
CA ILE A 231 -32.93 12.93 -15.27
C ILE A 231 -31.61 13.55 -15.75
N ARG A 232 -31.33 14.81 -15.39
CA ARG A 232 -30.06 15.45 -15.74
C ARG A 232 -28.88 14.74 -15.14
N ASN A 233 -28.96 14.30 -13.90
CA ASN A 233 -27.91 13.53 -13.23
C ASN A 233 -27.70 12.17 -13.89
N ILE A 234 -28.79 11.47 -14.25
CA ILE A 234 -28.75 10.21 -15.00
C ILE A 234 -28.08 10.42 -16.36
N MET A 235 -28.47 11.47 -17.10
CA MET A 235 -27.84 11.80 -18.38
C MET A 235 -26.34 12.04 -18.24
N LYS A 236 -25.92 12.75 -17.19
CA LYS A 236 -24.50 13.01 -16.92
C LYS A 236 -23.75 11.72 -16.61
N LYS A 237 -24.30 10.85 -15.77
CA LYS A 237 -23.70 9.58 -15.39
C LYS A 237 -23.56 8.61 -16.57
N LEU A 238 -24.54 8.59 -17.47
CA LEU A 238 -24.53 7.77 -18.68
C LEU A 238 -23.82 8.43 -19.86
N ASN A 239 -23.32 9.66 -19.71
CA ASN A 239 -22.81 10.46 -20.82
C ASN A 239 -23.80 10.49 -22.01
N ALA A 240 -25.09 10.75 -21.71
CA ALA A 240 -26.17 10.78 -22.67
C ALA A 240 -26.61 12.23 -22.93
N THR A 241 -26.93 12.56 -24.18
CA THR A 241 -27.30 13.90 -24.62
C THR A 241 -28.81 14.15 -24.59
N ASN A 242 -29.61 13.10 -24.61
CA ASN A 242 -31.05 13.16 -24.62
C ASN A 242 -31.69 11.97 -23.92
N ARG A 243 -33.02 12.11 -23.64
CA ARG A 243 -33.84 11.11 -22.94
C ARG A 243 -33.87 9.75 -23.65
N THR A 244 -33.92 9.74 -24.98
CA THR A 244 -34.00 8.52 -25.78
C THR A 244 -32.69 7.76 -25.69
N GLU A 245 -31.57 8.45 -25.72
CA GLU A 245 -30.25 7.89 -25.52
C GLU A 245 -30.08 7.30 -24.12
N VAL A 246 -30.65 7.95 -23.09
CA VAL A 246 -30.69 7.39 -21.73
C VAL A 246 -31.43 6.05 -21.75
N ALA A 247 -32.60 5.95 -22.32
CA ALA A 247 -33.37 4.72 -22.37
C ALA A 247 -32.65 3.62 -23.15
N TYR A 248 -31.98 4.00 -24.25
CA TYR A 248 -31.17 3.04 -25.03
C TYR A 248 -29.99 2.51 -24.23
N LYS A 249 -29.18 3.38 -23.63
CA LYS A 249 -28.02 2.99 -22.83
C LYS A 249 -28.41 2.14 -21.62
N ILE A 250 -29.47 2.50 -20.91
CA ILE A 250 -29.93 1.67 -19.77
C ILE A 250 -30.34 0.26 -20.24
N ARG A 251 -31.02 0.14 -21.38
CA ARG A 251 -31.41 -1.15 -21.92
C ARG A 251 -30.21 -2.01 -22.32
N ASP A 252 -29.16 -1.39 -22.84
CA ASP A 252 -27.92 -2.06 -23.24
C ASP A 252 -27.10 -2.56 -22.02
N PHE A 253 -27.23 -1.89 -20.88
CA PHE A 253 -26.65 -2.33 -19.60
C PHE A 253 -27.43 -3.44 -18.91
N MET A 254 -28.70 -3.70 -19.31
CA MET A 254 -29.56 -4.74 -18.71
C MET A 254 -29.53 -6.08 -19.49
N HIS A 255 -28.82 -6.13 -20.59
CA HIS A 255 -28.56 -7.35 -21.39
C HIS A 255 -27.09 -7.71 -21.37
#